data_4ccad877502f6e2a71e6f2d55159be88
#
_entry.id   4ccad877502f6e2a71e6f2d55159be88
#
_cell.length_a   1.000
_cell.length_b   1.000
_cell.length_c   1.000
_cell.angle_alpha   90.00
_cell.angle_beta   90.00
_cell.angle_gamma   90.00
#
_symmetry.space_group_name_H-M   'P 1'
#
loop_
_entity.id
_entity.type
_entity.pdbx_description
1 polymer ?
#
loop_
_entity_poly.entity_id
_entity_poly.type
_entity_poly.pdbx_seq_one_letter_code
_entity_poly.pdbx_strand_id
1 'polypeptide(L)'
;RALSKTLPRALPTKALGLFREDLVTAQRRDPAATSALEIALTYPGVHALWTHRVSHALWSHGARTPARVLSSMARAVTGVDIHPEATIGRRVFIDHATGVVIGQTAEVGNDVVIFHGVTLGGVAMTPGKRHPTVSDHVLIGAGAKVLGPITVGTGVKIGANAVVVKDVPCGNVAIGVPARLLPKPEKDTRDRDLIVDPAYFFQEPALYI
;
A
#
# COMPACT_ATOMS: atom_id res chain seq x y z
N ARG A 1 -46.73 -4.91 9.70
CA ARG A 1 -45.48 -5.60 9.27
C ARG A 1 -44.33 -5.05 10.06
N ALA A 2 -43.81 -5.85 11.01
CA ALA A 2 -42.69 -5.47 11.87
C ALA A 2 -41.38 -5.53 11.08
N LEU A 3 -40.66 -4.41 11.02
CA LEU A 3 -39.29 -4.35 10.52
C LEU A 3 -38.39 -4.98 11.59
N SER A 4 -37.95 -6.22 11.31
CA SER A 4 -36.90 -6.88 12.07
C SER A 4 -35.58 -6.11 11.84
N LYS A 5 -35.18 -5.31 12.83
CA LYS A 5 -33.85 -4.70 12.91
C LYS A 5 -32.86 -5.81 13.30
N THR A 6 -32.28 -6.47 12.31
CA THR A 6 -31.08 -7.28 12.54
C THR A 6 -29.92 -6.35 12.82
N LEU A 7 -29.48 -6.32 14.09
CA LEU A 7 -28.22 -5.68 14.51
C LEU A 7 -27.06 -6.26 13.66
N PRO A 8 -26.09 -5.43 13.24
CA PRO A 8 -24.94 -5.93 12.50
C PRO A 8 -24.19 -6.95 13.35
N ARG A 9 -24.02 -8.13 12.77
CA ARG A 9 -23.24 -9.24 13.36
C ARG A 9 -21.83 -8.73 13.67
N ALA A 10 -21.33 -9.00 14.87
CA ALA A 10 -19.98 -8.63 15.30
C ALA A 10 -18.95 -9.00 14.21
N LEU A 11 -17.97 -8.12 13.98
CA LEU A 11 -16.89 -8.35 13.02
C LEU A 11 -16.28 -9.74 13.25
N PRO A 12 -16.11 -10.55 12.20
CA PRO A 12 -15.56 -11.89 12.35
C PRO A 12 -14.15 -11.81 12.98
N THR A 13 -13.80 -12.75 13.84
CA THR A 13 -12.51 -12.82 14.56
C THR A 13 -11.27 -12.67 13.65
N LYS A 14 -11.39 -13.08 12.37
CA LYS A 14 -10.36 -12.87 11.34
C LYS A 14 -10.12 -11.38 11.03
N ALA A 15 -11.16 -10.53 11.06
CA ALA A 15 -11.02 -9.10 10.79
C ALA A 15 -10.27 -8.38 11.93
N LEU A 16 -10.61 -8.69 13.20
CA LEU A 16 -9.89 -8.16 14.37
C LEU A 16 -8.40 -8.52 14.34
N GLY A 17 -8.06 -9.71 13.82
CA GLY A 17 -6.68 -10.14 13.62
C GLY A 17 -5.91 -9.23 12.66
N LEU A 18 -6.55 -8.76 11.57
CA LEU A 18 -5.91 -7.86 10.60
C LEU A 18 -5.64 -6.47 11.19
N PHE A 19 -6.58 -5.90 11.94
CA PHE A 19 -6.37 -4.60 12.60
C PHE A 19 -5.18 -4.63 13.57
N ARG A 20 -5.07 -5.69 14.38
CA ARG A 20 -3.92 -5.88 15.26
C ARG A 20 -2.62 -6.09 14.48
N GLU A 21 -2.66 -6.83 13.37
CA GLU A 21 -1.50 -7.06 12.53
C GLU A 21 -0.97 -5.77 11.92
N ASP A 22 -1.86 -4.87 11.47
CA ASP A 22 -1.47 -3.57 10.92
C ASP A 22 -0.74 -2.71 11.98
N LEU A 23 -1.20 -2.71 13.24
CA LEU A 23 -0.49 -2.04 14.36
C LEU A 23 0.90 -2.62 14.59
N VAL A 24 0.99 -3.95 14.70
CA VAL A 24 2.27 -4.64 14.93
C VAL A 24 3.23 -4.40 13.77
N THR A 25 2.71 -4.35 12.54
CA THR A 25 3.51 -4.07 11.34
C THR A 25 4.08 -2.65 11.39
N ALA A 26 3.25 -1.65 11.69
CA ALA A 26 3.70 -0.27 11.82
C ALA A 26 4.77 -0.14 12.92
N GLN A 27 4.53 -0.74 14.09
CA GLN A 27 5.48 -0.70 15.21
C GLN A 27 6.84 -1.34 14.89
N ARG A 28 6.85 -2.38 14.05
CA ARG A 28 8.09 -3.04 13.64
C ARG A 28 8.86 -2.30 12.55
N ARG A 29 8.13 -1.55 11.70
CA ARG A 29 8.71 -0.91 10.52
C ARG A 29 9.09 0.55 10.74
N ASP A 30 8.50 1.19 11.75
CA ASP A 30 8.83 2.58 12.08
C ASP A 30 9.66 2.62 13.38
N PRO A 31 10.95 2.96 13.29
CA PRO A 31 11.82 3.12 14.46
C PRO A 31 11.35 4.22 15.44
N ALA A 32 10.54 5.18 14.98
CA ALA A 32 10.02 6.26 15.80
C ALA A 32 8.77 5.84 16.60
N ALA A 33 8.17 4.69 16.31
CA ALA A 33 6.96 4.22 16.97
C ALA A 33 7.23 3.78 18.42
N THR A 34 6.63 4.48 19.39
CA THR A 34 6.85 4.20 20.82
C THR A 34 5.86 3.20 21.40
N SER A 35 4.60 3.20 20.92
CA SER A 35 3.57 2.30 21.44
C SER A 35 2.45 2.01 20.42
N ALA A 36 1.76 0.88 20.61
CA ALA A 36 0.61 0.52 19.79
C ALA A 36 -0.56 1.53 19.94
N LEU A 37 -0.70 2.16 21.12
CA LEU A 37 -1.72 3.18 21.35
C LEU A 37 -1.43 4.45 20.56
N GLU A 38 -0.19 4.91 20.54
CA GLU A 38 0.25 6.04 19.73
C GLU A 38 -0.05 5.78 18.25
N ILE A 39 0.37 4.64 17.72
CA ILE A 39 0.12 4.24 16.33
C ILE A 39 -1.38 4.25 16.03
N ALA A 40 -2.20 3.66 16.91
CA ALA A 40 -3.65 3.60 16.74
C ALA A 40 -4.32 4.99 16.70
N LEU A 41 -3.73 5.99 17.35
CA LEU A 41 -4.29 7.34 17.44
C LEU A 41 -3.71 8.31 16.39
N THR A 42 -2.46 8.11 15.95
CA THR A 42 -1.73 9.14 15.21
C THR A 42 -1.26 8.73 13.81
N TYR A 43 -1.31 7.44 13.43
CA TYR A 43 -0.78 6.97 12.14
C TYR A 43 -1.85 6.96 11.05
N PRO A 44 -1.86 7.95 10.14
CA PRO A 44 -2.88 8.04 9.10
C PRO A 44 -2.85 6.87 8.13
N GLY A 45 -1.68 6.25 7.87
CA GLY A 45 -1.55 5.05 7.04
C GLY A 45 -2.28 3.84 7.63
N VAL A 46 -2.23 3.66 8.94
CA VAL A 46 -2.96 2.60 9.66
C VAL A 46 -4.47 2.86 9.58
N HIS A 47 -4.89 4.11 9.83
CA HIS A 47 -6.31 4.49 9.72
C HIS A 47 -6.86 4.27 8.32
N ALA A 48 -6.08 4.59 7.28
CA ALA A 48 -6.44 4.37 5.88
C ALA A 48 -6.63 2.87 5.58
N LEU A 49 -5.70 2.02 6.03
CA LEU A 49 -5.80 0.56 5.86
C LEU A 49 -7.03 -0.01 6.59
N TRP A 50 -7.27 0.39 7.83
CA TRP A 50 -8.43 -0.05 8.59
C TRP A 50 -9.75 0.33 7.91
N THR A 51 -9.87 1.59 7.49
CA THR A 51 -11.05 2.06 6.78
C THR A 51 -11.21 1.34 5.44
N HIS A 52 -10.11 1.09 4.72
CA HIS A 52 -10.13 0.31 3.50
C HIS A 52 -10.64 -1.11 3.74
N ARG A 53 -10.20 -1.81 4.78
CA ARG A 53 -10.68 -3.18 5.08
C ARG A 53 -12.20 -3.21 5.27
N VAL A 54 -12.77 -2.19 5.93
CA VAL A 54 -14.24 -2.07 6.11
C VAL A 54 -14.91 -1.71 4.78
N SER A 55 -14.40 -0.72 4.06
CA SER A 55 -14.99 -0.29 2.78
C SER A 55 -14.91 -1.37 1.70
N HIS A 56 -13.83 -2.15 1.67
CA HIS A 56 -13.68 -3.30 0.79
C HIS A 56 -14.69 -4.42 1.11
N ALA A 57 -14.93 -4.69 2.39
CA ALA A 57 -15.95 -5.64 2.80
C ALA A 57 -17.34 -5.18 2.38
N LEU A 58 -17.69 -3.90 2.56
CA LEU A 58 -18.95 -3.33 2.06
C LEU A 58 -19.07 -3.47 0.55
N TRP A 59 -18.01 -3.15 -0.19
CA TRP A 59 -17.97 -3.28 -1.64
C TRP A 59 -18.21 -4.71 -2.10
N SER A 60 -17.51 -5.67 -1.48
CA SER A 60 -17.63 -7.10 -1.80
C SER A 60 -19.02 -7.68 -1.52
N HIS A 61 -19.79 -7.08 -0.59
CA HIS A 61 -21.17 -7.42 -0.32
C HIS A 61 -22.18 -6.59 -1.15
N GLY A 62 -21.73 -5.87 -2.17
CA GLY A 62 -22.59 -5.10 -3.07
C GLY A 62 -23.01 -3.71 -2.56
N ALA A 63 -22.62 -3.32 -1.35
CA ALA A 63 -22.92 -2.01 -0.78
C ALA A 63 -21.94 -0.94 -1.33
N ARG A 64 -21.99 -0.71 -2.65
CA ARG A 64 -21.01 0.11 -3.38
C ARG A 64 -21.01 1.58 -2.94
N THR A 65 -22.18 2.20 -2.83
CA THR A 65 -22.28 3.62 -2.44
C THR A 65 -21.80 3.85 -1.02
N PRO A 66 -22.22 3.12 0.02
CA PRO A 66 -21.64 3.23 1.36
C PRO A 66 -20.13 3.01 1.41
N ALA A 67 -19.61 2.03 0.63
CA ALA A 67 -18.16 1.79 0.54
C ALA A 67 -17.41 3.01 -0.01
N ARG A 68 -17.93 3.64 -1.06
CA ARG A 68 -17.37 4.87 -1.66
C ARG A 68 -17.42 6.07 -0.74
N VAL A 69 -18.54 6.25 -0.03
CA VAL A 69 -18.67 7.33 0.97
C VAL A 69 -17.63 7.17 2.07
N LEU A 70 -17.51 5.94 2.63
CA LEU A 70 -16.53 5.66 3.67
C LEU A 70 -15.08 5.89 3.19
N SER A 71 -14.74 5.45 1.98
CA SER A 71 -13.44 5.70 1.38
C SER A 71 -13.16 7.20 1.18
N SER A 72 -14.15 7.98 0.75
CA SER A 72 -14.03 9.43 0.59
C SER A 72 -13.80 10.15 1.93
N MET A 73 -14.49 9.71 2.99
CA MET A 73 -14.28 10.23 4.35
C MET A 73 -12.88 9.89 4.86
N ALA A 74 -12.41 8.65 4.64
CA ALA A 74 -11.05 8.25 5.00
C ALA A 74 -10.00 9.14 4.31
N ARG A 75 -10.17 9.41 3.00
CA ARG A 75 -9.29 10.31 2.25
C ARG A 75 -9.24 11.71 2.88
N ALA A 76 -10.39 12.27 3.27
CA ALA A 76 -10.44 13.60 3.87
C ALA A 76 -9.68 13.69 5.20
N VAL A 77 -9.67 12.59 5.98
CA VAL A 77 -9.02 12.53 7.30
C VAL A 77 -7.54 12.12 7.20
N THR A 78 -7.21 11.19 6.32
CA THR A 78 -5.88 10.56 6.27
C THR A 78 -4.98 11.10 5.15
N GLY A 79 -5.55 11.78 4.16
CA GLY A 79 -4.84 12.16 2.94
C GLY A 79 -4.55 10.99 2.00
N VAL A 80 -5.09 9.80 2.25
CA VAL A 80 -4.88 8.57 1.46
C VAL A 80 -6.16 8.23 0.70
N ASP A 81 -6.06 8.10 -0.62
CA ASP A 81 -7.17 7.69 -1.49
C ASP A 81 -7.04 6.22 -1.89
N ILE A 82 -7.78 5.33 -1.23
CA ILE A 82 -7.83 3.92 -1.61
C ILE A 82 -9.22 3.59 -2.13
N HIS A 83 -9.29 3.11 -3.38
CA HIS A 83 -10.56 2.67 -3.92
C HIS A 83 -11.05 1.40 -3.19
N PRO A 84 -12.34 1.30 -2.80
CA PRO A 84 -12.85 0.15 -2.06
C PRO A 84 -12.70 -1.20 -2.77
N GLU A 85 -12.64 -1.22 -4.09
CA GLU A 85 -12.45 -2.42 -4.90
C GLU A 85 -11.00 -2.91 -4.92
N ALA A 86 -10.02 -2.03 -4.66
CA ALA A 86 -8.61 -2.41 -4.62
C ALA A 86 -8.37 -3.57 -3.64
N THR A 87 -7.46 -4.46 -4.00
CA THR A 87 -7.07 -5.58 -3.12
C THR A 87 -5.79 -5.23 -2.40
N ILE A 88 -5.80 -5.30 -1.06
CA ILE A 88 -4.61 -5.03 -0.23
C ILE A 88 -4.36 -6.22 0.68
N GLY A 89 -3.17 -6.78 0.57
CA GLY A 89 -2.70 -7.92 1.35
C GLY A 89 -2.47 -7.60 2.83
N ARG A 90 -1.67 -8.44 3.46
CA ARG A 90 -1.36 -8.38 4.89
C ARG A 90 -0.01 -7.69 5.11
N ARG A 91 0.17 -7.09 6.30
CA ARG A 91 1.43 -6.46 6.73
C ARG A 91 1.91 -5.38 5.74
N VAL A 92 0.96 -4.69 5.12
CA VAL A 92 1.24 -3.50 4.33
C VAL A 92 1.47 -2.33 5.29
N PHE A 93 2.51 -1.54 5.03
CA PHE A 93 2.82 -0.34 5.79
C PHE A 93 2.81 0.87 4.88
N ILE A 94 1.98 1.86 5.20
CA ILE A 94 1.90 3.14 4.49
C ILE A 94 2.52 4.20 5.39
N ASP A 95 3.74 4.59 5.06
CA ASP A 95 4.53 5.55 5.84
C ASP A 95 4.24 6.98 5.40
N HIS A 96 4.07 7.89 6.39
CA HIS A 96 3.68 9.30 6.22
C HIS A 96 2.38 9.53 5.45
N ALA A 97 1.85 8.55 4.75
CA ALA A 97 0.54 8.40 4.13
C ALA A 97 0.10 9.48 3.13
N THR A 98 0.32 10.77 3.43
CA THR A 98 -0.23 11.90 2.67
C THR A 98 0.01 11.79 1.16
N GLY A 99 -1.07 11.91 0.38
CA GLY A 99 -1.00 11.91 -1.09
C GLY A 99 -0.85 10.52 -1.73
N VAL A 100 -0.95 9.44 -0.96
CA VAL A 100 -1.01 8.08 -1.54
C VAL A 100 -2.34 7.87 -2.24
N VAL A 101 -2.29 7.32 -3.47
CA VAL A 101 -3.46 6.98 -4.27
C VAL A 101 -3.35 5.53 -4.74
N ILE A 102 -4.34 4.71 -4.41
CA ILE A 102 -4.45 3.32 -4.85
C ILE A 102 -5.75 3.14 -5.62
N GLY A 103 -5.63 2.95 -6.94
CA GLY A 103 -6.77 2.93 -7.86
C GLY A 103 -7.57 1.63 -7.83
N GLN A 104 -8.70 1.64 -8.48
CA GLN A 104 -9.78 0.64 -8.42
C GLN A 104 -9.32 -0.81 -8.61
N THR A 105 -8.56 -1.10 -9.64
CA THR A 105 -8.13 -2.47 -9.98
C THR A 105 -6.69 -2.74 -9.56
N ALA A 106 -6.14 -1.93 -8.64
CA ALA A 106 -4.82 -2.18 -8.06
C ALA A 106 -4.87 -3.39 -7.13
N GLU A 107 -3.80 -4.16 -7.18
CA GLU A 107 -3.56 -5.30 -6.30
C GLU A 107 -2.24 -5.08 -5.58
N VAL A 108 -2.25 -5.17 -4.27
CA VAL A 108 -1.06 -5.04 -3.41
C VAL A 108 -0.91 -6.30 -2.59
N GLY A 109 0.23 -6.94 -2.71
CA GLY A 109 0.59 -8.15 -1.99
C GLY A 109 0.86 -7.94 -0.50
N ASN A 110 1.55 -8.92 0.09
CA ASN A 110 1.89 -8.90 1.50
C ASN A 110 3.25 -8.24 1.74
N ASP A 111 3.47 -7.73 2.95
CA ASP A 111 4.75 -7.16 3.39
C ASP A 111 5.25 -5.98 2.53
N VAL A 112 4.34 -5.27 1.89
CA VAL A 112 4.64 -4.12 1.04
C VAL A 112 4.79 -2.84 1.87
N VAL A 113 5.80 -2.03 1.55
CA VAL A 113 6.01 -0.69 2.11
C VAL A 113 5.71 0.36 1.06
N ILE A 114 4.89 1.33 1.41
CA ILE A 114 4.48 2.44 0.53
C ILE A 114 4.75 3.75 1.26
N PHE A 115 5.58 4.61 0.68
CA PHE A 115 5.80 5.95 1.23
C PHE A 115 4.77 6.96 0.70
N HIS A 116 4.75 8.15 1.33
CA HIS A 116 3.86 9.23 0.94
C HIS A 116 3.93 9.59 -0.55
N GLY A 117 2.86 10.15 -1.10
CA GLY A 117 2.80 10.63 -2.47
C GLY A 117 2.85 9.56 -3.56
N VAL A 118 2.89 8.26 -3.19
CA VAL A 118 2.87 7.16 -4.16
C VAL A 118 1.53 7.06 -4.87
N THR A 119 1.56 6.81 -6.17
CA THR A 119 0.35 6.56 -6.98
C THR A 119 0.42 5.19 -7.65
N LEU A 120 -0.54 4.32 -7.35
CA LEU A 120 -0.85 3.12 -8.12
C LEU A 120 -1.99 3.46 -9.08
N GLY A 121 -1.64 4.01 -10.25
CA GLY A 121 -2.56 4.68 -11.16
C GLY A 121 -2.91 3.87 -12.41
N GLY A 122 -4.08 4.16 -12.98
CA GLY A 122 -4.48 3.65 -14.29
C GLY A 122 -4.06 4.58 -15.42
N VAL A 123 -3.88 4.02 -16.61
CA VAL A 123 -3.59 4.79 -17.85
C VAL A 123 -4.70 4.67 -18.87
N ALA A 124 -5.71 3.83 -18.65
CA ALA A 124 -6.85 3.65 -19.54
C ALA A 124 -8.14 4.21 -18.93
N MET A 125 -8.99 4.80 -19.78
CA MET A 125 -10.33 5.29 -19.39
C MET A 125 -11.42 4.23 -19.59
N THR A 126 -11.08 3.04 -20.08
CA THR A 126 -12.00 1.94 -20.27
C THR A 126 -12.09 1.06 -19.02
N PRO A 127 -13.22 0.40 -18.76
CA PRO A 127 -13.35 -0.61 -17.71
C PRO A 127 -12.35 -1.76 -17.87
N GLY A 128 -12.03 -2.43 -16.77
CA GLY A 128 -11.11 -3.59 -16.74
C GLY A 128 -9.84 -3.33 -15.93
N LYS A 129 -8.90 -4.28 -15.97
CA LYS A 129 -7.60 -4.16 -15.31
C LYS A 129 -6.80 -3.03 -15.93
N ARG A 130 -6.57 -1.94 -15.18
CA ARG A 130 -5.88 -0.74 -15.63
C ARG A 130 -4.90 -0.16 -14.61
N HIS A 131 -4.85 -0.76 -13.42
CA HIS A 131 -3.95 -0.38 -12.33
C HIS A 131 -2.94 -1.50 -12.07
N PRO A 132 -1.78 -1.20 -11.45
CA PRO A 132 -0.72 -2.16 -11.25
C PRO A 132 -1.08 -3.29 -10.29
N THR A 133 -0.37 -4.41 -10.47
CA THR A 133 -0.27 -5.50 -9.51
C THR A 133 1.11 -5.44 -8.87
N VAL A 134 1.16 -5.21 -7.57
CA VAL A 134 2.36 -5.16 -6.75
C VAL A 134 2.46 -6.44 -5.95
N SER A 135 3.50 -7.24 -6.19
CA SER A 135 3.74 -8.51 -5.50
C SER A 135 4.22 -8.31 -4.06
N ASP A 136 4.53 -9.42 -3.38
CA ASP A 136 4.98 -9.40 -1.98
C ASP A 136 6.36 -8.77 -1.81
N HIS A 137 6.62 -8.23 -0.61
CA HIS A 137 7.92 -7.68 -0.19
C HIS A 137 8.45 -6.53 -1.06
N VAL A 138 7.57 -5.79 -1.71
CA VAL A 138 7.92 -4.62 -2.52
C VAL A 138 8.04 -3.38 -1.65
N LEU A 139 9.03 -2.54 -1.96
CA LEU A 139 9.18 -1.22 -1.37
C LEU A 139 8.98 -0.14 -2.45
N ILE A 140 8.11 0.83 -2.17
CA ILE A 140 7.79 1.92 -3.11
C ILE A 140 8.15 3.26 -2.45
N GLY A 141 9.22 3.87 -2.95
CA GLY A 141 9.77 5.13 -2.45
C GLY A 141 8.80 6.31 -2.60
N ALA A 142 9.05 7.34 -1.81
CA ALA A 142 8.20 8.53 -1.75
C ALA A 142 7.97 9.17 -3.12
N GLY A 143 6.73 9.55 -3.40
CA GLY A 143 6.37 10.22 -4.65
C GLY A 143 6.36 9.35 -5.90
N ALA A 144 6.75 8.07 -5.84
CA ALA A 144 6.80 7.22 -7.03
C ALA A 144 5.43 7.01 -7.67
N LYS A 145 5.40 6.91 -9.00
CA LYS A 145 4.21 6.67 -9.81
C LYS A 145 4.33 5.34 -10.53
N VAL A 146 3.46 4.40 -10.21
CA VAL A 146 3.36 3.09 -10.86
C VAL A 146 2.08 3.11 -11.68
N LEU A 147 2.21 3.09 -12.99
CA LEU A 147 1.10 3.45 -13.89
C LEU A 147 0.82 2.34 -14.91
N GLY A 148 -0.47 2.00 -15.01
CA GLY A 148 -0.95 1.00 -15.97
C GLY A 148 -1.13 -0.39 -15.37
N PRO A 149 -1.61 -1.36 -16.17
CA PRO A 149 -1.84 -2.74 -15.75
C PRO A 149 -0.54 -3.56 -15.73
N ILE A 150 0.51 -2.98 -15.14
CA ILE A 150 1.85 -3.56 -15.06
C ILE A 150 2.01 -4.40 -13.80
N THR A 151 3.00 -5.29 -13.82
CA THR A 151 3.36 -6.14 -12.68
C THR A 151 4.69 -5.69 -12.08
N VAL A 152 4.69 -5.44 -10.77
CA VAL A 152 5.89 -5.22 -9.97
C VAL A 152 6.18 -6.52 -9.22
N GLY A 153 7.26 -7.18 -9.56
CA GLY A 153 7.62 -8.51 -9.02
C GLY A 153 8.02 -8.48 -7.56
N THR A 154 8.05 -9.65 -6.95
CA THR A 154 8.40 -9.84 -5.53
C THR A 154 9.78 -9.26 -5.20
N GLY A 155 9.88 -8.54 -4.07
CA GLY A 155 11.13 -7.99 -3.56
C GLY A 155 11.70 -6.83 -4.39
N VAL A 156 10.91 -6.25 -5.29
CA VAL A 156 11.30 -5.06 -6.06
C VAL A 156 11.39 -3.84 -5.15
N LYS A 157 12.38 -2.98 -5.43
CA LYS A 157 12.51 -1.66 -4.82
C LYS A 157 12.28 -0.58 -5.88
N ILE A 158 11.35 0.32 -5.64
CA ILE A 158 11.07 1.47 -6.51
C ILE A 158 11.61 2.72 -5.81
N GLY A 159 12.55 3.41 -6.45
CA GLY A 159 13.16 4.63 -5.92
C GLY A 159 12.17 5.78 -5.79
N ALA A 160 12.50 6.76 -4.95
CA ALA A 160 11.68 7.95 -4.77
C ALA A 160 11.50 8.71 -6.10
N ASN A 161 10.28 9.22 -6.33
CA ASN A 161 9.87 9.94 -7.53
C ASN A 161 10.04 9.17 -8.86
N ALA A 162 10.31 7.86 -8.83
CA ALA A 162 10.38 7.07 -10.06
C ALA A 162 9.01 6.96 -10.75
N VAL A 163 9.00 6.94 -12.09
CA VAL A 163 7.79 6.75 -12.89
C VAL A 163 7.89 5.43 -13.63
N VAL A 164 7.22 4.41 -13.08
CA VAL A 164 7.23 3.03 -13.58
C VAL A 164 6.03 2.81 -14.49
N VAL A 165 6.30 2.50 -15.77
CA VAL A 165 5.28 2.29 -16.81
C VAL A 165 5.45 0.95 -17.55
N LYS A 166 6.34 0.08 -17.06
CA LYS A 166 6.59 -1.27 -17.59
C LYS A 166 6.76 -2.24 -16.43
N ASP A 167 6.58 -3.53 -16.71
CA ASP A 167 6.80 -4.59 -15.74
C ASP A 167 8.21 -4.53 -15.14
N VAL A 168 8.30 -4.79 -13.84
CA VAL A 168 9.57 -4.87 -13.11
C VAL A 168 9.76 -6.30 -12.63
N PRO A 169 10.77 -7.04 -13.11
CA PRO A 169 11.04 -8.40 -12.66
C PRO A 169 11.43 -8.48 -11.19
N CYS A 170 11.21 -9.64 -10.56
CA CYS A 170 11.48 -9.86 -9.14
C CYS A 170 12.90 -9.46 -8.72
N GLY A 171 13.02 -8.80 -7.57
CA GLY A 171 14.29 -8.43 -6.95
C GLY A 171 15.07 -7.32 -7.64
N ASN A 172 14.51 -6.67 -8.65
CA ASN A 172 15.15 -5.54 -9.32
C ASN A 172 14.88 -4.22 -8.60
N VAL A 173 15.70 -3.22 -8.92
CA VAL A 173 15.52 -1.83 -8.50
C VAL A 173 15.10 -1.00 -9.71
N ALA A 174 14.03 -0.20 -9.57
CA ALA A 174 13.53 0.69 -10.62
C ALA A 174 13.67 2.15 -10.17
N ILE A 175 14.39 2.99 -10.93
CA ILE A 175 14.63 4.39 -10.59
C ILE A 175 14.49 5.32 -11.79
N GLY A 176 14.18 6.58 -11.53
CA GLY A 176 14.16 7.65 -12.55
C GLY A 176 12.85 7.83 -13.29
N VAL A 177 12.82 8.76 -14.25
CA VAL A 177 11.66 9.17 -15.06
C VAL A 177 12.03 9.22 -16.54
N PRO A 178 11.54 8.29 -17.37
CA PRO A 178 10.86 7.03 -17.01
C PRO A 178 11.82 6.09 -16.27
N ALA A 179 11.26 5.20 -15.45
CA ALA A 179 12.07 4.32 -14.61
C ALA A 179 12.91 3.35 -15.45
N ARG A 180 14.17 3.20 -15.06
CA ARG A 180 15.12 2.23 -15.60
C ARG A 180 15.41 1.19 -14.54
N LEU A 181 15.62 -0.05 -14.98
CA LEU A 181 16.00 -1.14 -14.08
C LEU A 181 17.50 -1.07 -13.83
N LEU A 182 17.89 -1.10 -12.57
CA LEU A 182 19.29 -1.36 -12.20
C LEU A 182 19.51 -2.87 -12.14
N PRO A 183 20.73 -3.34 -12.47
CA PRO A 183 21.10 -4.73 -12.29
C PRO A 183 20.86 -5.14 -10.84
N LYS A 184 20.38 -6.40 -10.66
CA LYS A 184 20.26 -6.98 -9.33
C LYS A 184 21.64 -6.94 -8.66
N PRO A 185 21.78 -6.35 -7.46
CA PRO A 185 23.04 -6.43 -6.74
C PRO A 185 23.40 -7.90 -6.54
N GLU A 186 24.67 -8.23 -6.78
CA GLU A 186 25.18 -9.58 -6.52
C GLU A 186 24.94 -9.91 -5.06
N LYS A 187 24.50 -11.15 -4.79
CA LYS A 187 23.97 -11.61 -3.49
C LYS A 187 24.83 -11.14 -2.31
N ASP A 188 24.38 -10.14 -1.61
CA ASP A 188 24.75 -9.94 -0.21
C ASP A 188 23.84 -10.84 0.64
N THR A 189 24.41 -11.83 1.29
CA THR A 189 23.70 -12.83 2.11
C THR A 189 23.08 -12.23 3.39
N ARG A 190 23.28 -10.94 3.64
CA ARG A 190 22.72 -10.16 4.78
C ARG A 190 21.32 -9.63 4.52
N ASP A 191 20.72 -9.91 3.36
CA ASP A 191 19.59 -9.17 2.78
C ASP A 191 18.19 -9.62 3.27
N ARG A 192 18.08 -10.52 4.24
CA ARG A 192 16.74 -10.96 4.71
C ARG A 192 16.05 -9.95 5.64
N ASP A 193 16.84 -9.10 6.30
CA ASP A 193 16.33 -8.11 7.26
C ASP A 193 16.37 -6.66 6.73
N LEU A 194 17.00 -6.43 5.58
CA LEU A 194 17.26 -5.10 5.00
C LEU A 194 16.08 -4.44 4.27
N ILE A 195 14.91 -5.10 4.20
CA ILE A 195 13.68 -4.46 3.68
C ILE A 195 13.25 -3.27 4.57
N VAL A 196 13.85 -3.14 5.75
CA VAL A 196 13.44 -2.20 6.81
C VAL A 196 14.39 -1.02 6.96
N ASP A 197 15.60 -1.05 6.40
CA ASP A 197 16.53 0.06 6.58
C ASP A 197 16.46 1.09 5.44
N PRO A 198 15.80 2.25 5.64
CA PRO A 198 15.86 3.36 4.70
C PRO A 198 17.30 3.82 4.42
N ALA A 199 18.24 3.61 5.37
CA ALA A 199 19.64 3.99 5.21
C ALA A 199 20.33 3.23 4.09
N TYR A 200 19.84 2.05 3.70
CA TYR A 200 20.35 1.34 2.52
C TYR A 200 20.13 2.13 1.22
N PHE A 201 19.09 2.97 1.15
CA PHE A 201 18.87 3.88 0.02
C PHE A 201 19.86 5.05 0.01
N PHE A 202 20.54 5.33 1.13
CA PHE A 202 21.45 6.46 1.27
C PHE A 202 22.92 6.07 1.18
N GLN A 203 23.24 4.77 1.07
CA GLN A 203 24.63 4.32 0.95
C GLN A 203 25.28 4.70 -0.40
N GLU A 204 24.47 4.96 -1.42
CA GLU A 204 24.91 5.54 -2.69
C GLU A 204 23.96 6.66 -3.13
N PRO A 205 24.11 7.89 -2.58
CA PRO A 205 23.21 9.01 -2.89
C PRO A 205 23.09 9.35 -4.38
N ALA A 206 24.14 9.09 -5.15
CA ALA A 206 24.16 9.37 -6.59
C ALA A 206 23.20 8.51 -7.43
N LEU A 207 22.67 7.42 -6.87
CA LEU A 207 21.70 6.53 -7.58
C LEU A 207 20.24 6.91 -7.34
N TYR A 208 19.95 7.84 -6.41
CA TYR A 208 18.59 8.11 -5.93
C TYR A 208 18.18 9.59 -6.00
N ILE A 209 19.07 10.47 -6.49
CA ILE A 209 18.79 11.89 -6.74
C ILE A 209 18.49 12.13 -8.21
#